data_59bea92d44d68b90d1edf3b337becc17
#
_entry.id   59bea92d44d68b90d1edf3b337becc17
#
_cell.length_a   1.000
_cell.length_b   1.000
_cell.length_c   1.000
_cell.angle_alpha   90.00
_cell.angle_beta   90.00
_cell.angle_gamma   90.00
#
_symmetry.space_group_name_H-M   'P 1'
#
loop_
_entity.id
_entity.type
_entity.pdbx_description
1 polymer ?
#
loop_
_entity_poly.entity_id
_entity_poly.type
_entity_poly.pdbx_seq_one_letter_code
_entity_poly.pdbx_strand_id
1 'polypeptide(L)'
;MIRFGTIAAAWCAVLLLAACESSGPAEKEDFDTGGSAGVFCLCEGNMNAGNASLSYYDPAARTVQNEVFYRANGAKLGDVAQSIFLREGRVFIPISNSGVIWAIDADTFRVEGKLEAASSQHPDQNNHIVAPRYIHFLSDTKAYVTDLFSPYLTVFDPRTCKITGAIHTGQAPSTGSYNSTEQMAQYGKWVFVNCWSYSNKILVIDSEQDKVVHEIELRSIQPNSLVVDRNGKLWALTDGGYAGSEYGQTEPCLYRIDAATWRVEQEFVFEKEESPSELCINGAGDVLYFINDGICKMSVTAAHAPTRPLIPNQKNCLIYGLAIDPTNGEIYVGDAIDFKQPGVVYRYRDTGQCAELVDSFGVKGMLPSAFAFK
;
A
#
# COMPACT_ATOMS: atom_id res chain seq x y z
N MET A 1 -4.69 -6.49 89.01
CA MET A 1 -3.25 -6.70 88.73
C MET A 1 -3.14 -7.25 87.33
N ILE A 2 -2.98 -6.41 86.32
CA ILE A 2 -2.90 -6.85 84.94
C ILE A 2 -1.53 -6.38 84.41
N ARG A 3 -0.70 -7.33 83.97
CA ARG A 3 0.63 -7.06 83.43
C ARG A 3 0.54 -6.73 81.92
N PHE A 4 1.07 -5.62 81.58
CA PHE A 4 1.31 -5.22 80.12
C PHE A 4 2.49 -5.99 79.55
N GLY A 5 2.27 -6.70 78.49
CA GLY A 5 3.30 -7.28 77.66
C GLY A 5 3.62 -6.39 76.48
N THR A 6 4.87 -6.00 76.38
CA THR A 6 5.45 -5.20 75.29
C THR A 6 5.59 -6.03 74.03
N ILE A 7 4.91 -5.65 72.93
CA ILE A 7 5.11 -6.22 71.60
C ILE A 7 6.13 -5.34 70.88
N ALA A 8 7.29 -5.91 70.57
CA ALA A 8 8.30 -5.33 69.72
C ALA A 8 7.87 -5.48 68.27
N ALA A 9 7.58 -4.36 67.58
CA ALA A 9 7.32 -4.31 66.18
C ALA A 9 8.67 -4.32 65.40
N ALA A 10 8.96 -5.40 64.69
CA ALA A 10 10.06 -5.48 63.75
C ALA A 10 9.64 -4.79 62.44
N TRP A 11 10.29 -3.73 62.11
CA TRP A 11 10.17 -3.06 60.81
C TRP A 11 11.05 -3.81 59.80
N CYS A 12 10.42 -4.57 58.88
CA CYS A 12 11.09 -5.05 57.67
C CYS A 12 11.11 -3.88 56.65
N ALA A 13 12.29 -3.29 56.47
CA ALA A 13 12.53 -2.37 55.38
C ALA A 13 12.63 -3.20 54.06
N VAL A 14 11.58 -3.17 53.27
CA VAL A 14 11.61 -3.67 51.89
C VAL A 14 12.31 -2.63 51.04
N LEU A 15 13.57 -2.87 50.67
CA LEU A 15 14.30 -2.12 49.66
C LEU A 15 13.67 -2.47 48.30
N LEU A 16 12.79 -1.61 47.81
CA LEU A 16 12.40 -1.59 46.41
C LEU A 16 13.63 -1.11 45.62
N LEU A 17 14.37 -2.04 45.04
CA LEU A 17 15.30 -1.77 43.92
C LEU A 17 14.43 -1.41 42.73
N ALA A 18 14.19 -0.13 42.51
CA ALA A 18 13.74 0.37 41.22
C ALA A 18 14.90 0.10 40.23
N ALA A 19 14.82 -0.98 39.50
CA ALA A 19 15.61 -1.17 38.29
C ALA A 19 15.13 -0.10 37.30
N CYS A 20 15.84 1.02 37.22
CA CYS A 20 15.80 1.86 36.04
C CYS A 20 16.40 1.00 34.91
N GLU A 21 15.54 0.37 34.12
CA GLU A 21 15.92 -0.05 32.79
C GLU A 21 16.29 1.24 32.03
N SER A 22 17.59 1.49 31.92
CA SER A 22 18.11 2.43 30.95
C SER A 22 17.77 1.84 29.59
N SER A 23 16.70 2.32 28.96
CA SER A 23 16.44 2.07 27.56
C SER A 23 17.56 2.77 26.76
N GLY A 24 18.70 2.10 26.64
CA GLY A 24 19.69 2.42 25.61
C GLY A 24 19.02 2.31 24.25
N PRO A 25 19.56 2.96 23.21
CA PRO A 25 19.03 2.77 21.86
C PRO A 25 18.98 1.26 21.57
N ALA A 26 17.82 0.80 21.04
CA ALA A 26 17.63 -0.61 20.72
C ALA A 26 18.83 -1.10 19.88
N GLU A 27 19.43 -2.21 20.28
CA GLU A 27 20.56 -2.80 19.56
C GLU A 27 20.05 -3.19 18.16
N LYS A 28 20.73 -2.68 17.12
CA LYS A 28 20.33 -2.92 15.74
C LYS A 28 20.77 -4.30 15.33
N GLU A 29 19.85 -5.02 14.67
CA GLU A 29 20.17 -6.33 14.13
C GLU A 29 20.79 -6.20 12.73
N ASP A 30 21.72 -7.08 12.42
CA ASP A 30 22.28 -7.23 11.09
C ASP A 30 21.52 -8.33 10.34
N PHE A 31 20.85 -7.93 9.28
CA PHE A 31 20.17 -8.81 8.35
C PHE A 31 20.99 -8.96 7.07
N ASP A 32 20.93 -10.14 6.49
CA ASP A 32 21.43 -10.42 5.17
C ASP A 32 20.62 -11.59 4.58
N THR A 33 19.75 -11.29 3.62
CA THR A 33 18.98 -12.32 2.94
C THR A 33 19.78 -12.99 1.81
N GLY A 34 21.00 -12.52 1.55
CA GLY A 34 21.93 -13.12 0.57
C GLY A 34 21.38 -13.12 -0.86
N GLY A 35 20.52 -12.17 -1.22
CA GLY A 35 19.88 -12.13 -2.53
C GLY A 35 18.79 -13.19 -2.74
N SER A 36 18.39 -13.95 -1.70
CA SER A 36 17.33 -14.95 -1.82
C SER A 36 15.96 -14.32 -2.09
N ALA A 37 15.13 -15.04 -2.83
CA ALA A 37 13.75 -14.65 -3.09
C ALA A 37 12.96 -14.56 -1.77
N GLY A 38 12.10 -13.56 -1.67
CA GLY A 38 11.27 -13.33 -0.51
C GLY A 38 10.15 -12.33 -0.78
N VAL A 39 9.28 -12.15 0.20
CA VAL A 39 8.12 -11.27 0.10
C VAL A 39 8.13 -10.27 1.24
N PHE A 40 8.20 -9.01 0.89
CA PHE A 40 7.97 -7.93 1.83
C PHE A 40 6.47 -7.81 2.08
N CYS A 41 6.06 -7.86 3.34
CA CYS A 41 4.67 -7.67 3.77
C CYS A 41 4.60 -6.37 4.56
N LEU A 42 4.00 -5.35 3.96
CA LEU A 42 3.79 -4.05 4.59
C LEU A 42 2.50 -4.07 5.38
N CYS A 43 2.59 -3.63 6.63
CA CYS A 43 1.44 -3.40 7.48
C CYS A 43 1.24 -1.88 7.61
N GLU A 44 0.09 -1.41 7.15
CA GLU A 44 -0.24 0.02 7.09
C GLU A 44 -0.20 0.68 8.47
N GLY A 45 -0.66 -0.05 9.48
CA GLY A 45 -0.86 0.51 10.81
C GLY A 45 -2.18 1.28 10.93
N ASN A 46 -2.53 1.62 12.16
CA ASN A 46 -3.73 2.41 12.44
C ASN A 46 -3.40 3.91 12.37
N MET A 47 -4.28 4.69 11.75
CA MET A 47 -4.13 6.15 11.64
C MET A 47 -3.90 6.80 13.01
N ASN A 48 -2.91 7.68 13.09
CA ASN A 48 -2.44 8.37 14.29
C ASN A 48 -1.83 7.46 15.38
N ALA A 49 -1.53 6.20 15.08
CA ALA A 49 -0.92 5.27 16.03
C ALA A 49 0.61 5.15 15.87
N GLY A 50 1.15 5.53 14.71
CA GLY A 50 2.58 5.42 14.41
C GLY A 50 3.10 3.98 14.54
N ASN A 51 2.27 2.99 14.16
CA ASN A 51 2.51 1.56 14.32
C ASN A 51 2.59 0.80 12.99
N ALA A 52 2.85 1.50 11.89
CA ALA A 52 3.19 0.85 10.64
C ALA A 52 4.43 -0.04 10.80
N SER A 53 4.46 -1.18 10.12
CA SER A 53 5.56 -2.13 10.24
C SER A 53 5.83 -2.87 8.94
N LEU A 54 7.04 -3.45 8.84
CA LEU A 54 7.48 -4.25 7.70
C LEU A 54 7.88 -5.63 8.19
N SER A 55 7.35 -6.67 7.54
CA SER A 55 7.74 -8.06 7.72
C SER A 55 8.35 -8.60 6.41
N TYR A 56 9.24 -9.58 6.53
CA TYR A 56 9.85 -10.28 5.40
C TYR A 56 9.57 -11.78 5.54
N TYR A 57 8.95 -12.35 4.52
CA TYR A 57 8.58 -13.77 4.46
C TYR A 57 9.46 -14.51 3.44
N ASP A 58 10.07 -15.61 3.86
CA ASP A 58 10.77 -16.55 2.99
C ASP A 58 9.81 -17.67 2.58
N PRO A 59 9.38 -17.72 1.30
CA PRO A 59 8.42 -18.72 0.84
C PRO A 59 9.00 -20.13 0.71
N ALA A 60 10.32 -20.28 0.64
CA ALA A 60 11.00 -21.58 0.57
C ALA A 60 11.14 -22.19 1.96
N ALA A 61 11.60 -21.41 2.93
CA ALA A 61 11.72 -21.83 4.33
C ALA A 61 10.39 -21.79 5.08
N ARG A 62 9.38 -21.09 4.58
CA ARG A 62 8.09 -20.81 5.23
C ARG A 62 8.28 -20.13 6.60
N THR A 63 9.14 -19.14 6.63
CA THR A 63 9.45 -18.38 7.85
C THR A 63 9.20 -16.89 7.63
N VAL A 64 8.70 -16.21 8.65
CA VAL A 64 8.48 -14.76 8.63
C VAL A 64 9.39 -14.10 9.67
N GLN A 65 10.04 -13.04 9.24
CA GLN A 65 10.77 -12.11 10.09
C GLN A 65 9.93 -10.83 10.23
N ASN A 66 9.47 -10.58 11.44
CA ASN A 66 8.61 -9.43 11.73
C ASN A 66 9.42 -8.20 12.15
N GLU A 67 8.86 -7.00 11.92
CA GLU A 67 9.42 -5.71 12.35
C GLU A 67 10.85 -5.45 11.81
N VAL A 68 11.15 -5.97 10.60
CA VAL A 68 12.51 -5.94 10.04
C VAL A 68 13.06 -4.51 9.89
N PHE A 69 12.23 -3.53 9.55
CA PHE A 69 12.65 -2.14 9.49
C PHE A 69 13.09 -1.61 10.86
N TYR A 70 12.27 -1.83 11.90
CA TYR A 70 12.59 -1.38 13.26
C TYR A 70 13.85 -2.05 13.79
N ARG A 71 13.95 -3.35 13.64
CA ARG A 71 15.09 -4.15 14.11
C ARG A 71 16.40 -3.75 13.40
N ALA A 72 16.36 -3.50 12.09
CA ALA A 72 17.53 -3.07 11.34
C ALA A 72 17.96 -1.64 11.65
N ASN A 73 17.02 -0.72 11.91
CA ASN A 73 17.33 0.72 11.95
C ASN A 73 17.20 1.34 13.36
N GLY A 74 16.56 0.68 14.31
CA GLY A 74 16.30 1.22 15.65
C GLY A 74 15.30 2.39 15.64
N ALA A 75 14.51 2.52 14.57
CA ALA A 75 13.54 3.59 14.35
C ALA A 75 12.21 3.00 13.87
N LYS A 76 11.09 3.64 14.24
CA LYS A 76 9.77 3.26 13.74
C LYS A 76 9.64 3.60 12.25
N LEU A 77 8.87 2.79 11.52
CA LEU A 77 8.58 3.03 10.11
C LEU A 77 7.76 4.32 9.93
N GLY A 78 6.74 4.52 10.75
CA GLY A 78 5.92 5.73 10.76
C GLY A 78 4.42 5.44 10.94
N ASP A 79 3.60 6.36 10.45
CA ASP A 79 2.15 6.33 10.57
C ASP A 79 1.50 6.26 9.18
N VAL A 80 0.71 5.22 8.94
CA VAL A 80 0.04 4.90 7.68
C VAL A 80 1.05 4.63 6.54
N ALA A 81 1.61 3.41 6.52
CA ALA A 81 2.45 2.94 5.41
C ALA A 81 1.55 2.49 4.24
N GLN A 82 1.53 3.29 3.16
CA GLN A 82 0.52 3.16 2.12
C GLN A 82 0.82 2.11 1.06
N SER A 83 2.07 2.03 0.64
CA SER A 83 2.47 1.18 -0.48
C SER A 83 3.94 0.78 -0.37
N ILE A 84 4.34 -0.22 -1.16
CA ILE A 84 5.71 -0.73 -1.15
C ILE A 84 6.15 -1.09 -2.56
N PHE A 85 7.38 -0.73 -2.91
CA PHE A 85 7.92 -0.95 -4.25
C PHE A 85 9.36 -1.44 -4.17
N LEU A 86 9.66 -2.52 -4.87
CA LEU A 86 11.02 -3.02 -5.06
C LEU A 86 11.57 -2.55 -6.41
N ARG A 87 12.71 -1.90 -6.39
CA ARG A 87 13.43 -1.49 -7.60
C ARG A 87 14.93 -1.61 -7.39
N GLU A 88 15.60 -2.42 -8.22
CA GLU A 88 17.06 -2.56 -8.25
C GLU A 88 17.72 -2.78 -6.87
N GLY A 89 17.18 -3.73 -6.10
CA GLY A 89 17.68 -4.06 -4.77
C GLY A 89 17.31 -3.07 -3.67
N ARG A 90 16.51 -2.04 -3.97
CA ARG A 90 16.00 -1.07 -2.99
C ARG A 90 14.49 -1.17 -2.84
N VAL A 91 14.03 -1.04 -1.61
CA VAL A 91 12.60 -1.02 -1.28
C VAL A 91 12.20 0.40 -0.91
N PHE A 92 11.20 0.93 -1.61
CA PHE A 92 10.65 2.26 -1.36
C PHE A 92 9.30 2.13 -0.67
N ILE A 93 9.11 2.88 0.43
CA ILE A 93 7.93 2.78 1.29
C ILE A 93 7.40 4.17 1.59
N PRO A 94 6.35 4.63 0.88
CA PRO A 94 5.62 5.84 1.23
C PRO A 94 4.85 5.68 2.55
N ILE A 95 5.08 6.62 3.46
CA ILE A 95 4.40 6.70 4.76
C ILE A 95 3.53 7.94 4.77
N SER A 96 2.25 7.75 4.49
CA SER A 96 1.32 8.81 4.14
C SER A 96 1.17 9.86 5.25
N ASN A 97 0.80 9.43 6.45
CA ASN A 97 0.53 10.35 7.56
C ASN A 97 1.81 10.91 8.23
N SER A 98 2.98 10.34 7.88
CA SER A 98 4.28 10.88 8.33
C SER A 98 4.95 11.78 7.29
N GLY A 99 4.42 11.88 6.06
CA GLY A 99 5.00 12.71 5.00
C GLY A 99 6.43 12.29 4.62
N VAL A 100 6.74 11.00 4.65
CA VAL A 100 8.07 10.47 4.35
C VAL A 100 8.01 9.28 3.40
N ILE A 101 9.02 9.13 2.57
CA ILE A 101 9.25 7.95 1.75
C ILE A 101 10.62 7.40 2.16
N TRP A 102 10.64 6.19 2.69
CA TRP A 102 11.88 5.50 2.98
C TRP A 102 12.40 4.78 1.74
N ALA A 103 13.72 4.78 1.56
CA ALA A 103 14.44 3.91 0.64
C ALA A 103 15.40 3.05 1.45
N ILE A 104 15.17 1.73 1.46
CA ILE A 104 15.95 0.76 2.23
C ILE A 104 16.59 -0.27 1.29
N ASP A 105 17.70 -0.83 1.70
CA ASP A 105 18.32 -1.97 1.02
C ASP A 105 17.48 -3.23 1.21
N ALA A 106 17.27 -3.99 0.15
CA ALA A 106 16.36 -5.13 0.13
C ALA A 106 16.92 -6.39 0.83
N ASP A 107 18.20 -6.45 1.11
CA ASP A 107 18.85 -7.58 1.80
C ASP A 107 19.03 -7.30 3.28
N THR A 108 19.48 -6.10 3.62
CA THR A 108 19.83 -5.71 4.98
C THR A 108 18.73 -4.93 5.70
N PHE A 109 17.70 -4.50 4.98
CA PHE A 109 16.60 -3.65 5.44
C PHE A 109 17.03 -2.30 6.02
N ARG A 110 18.29 -1.92 5.83
CA ARG A 110 18.87 -0.66 6.31
C ARG A 110 18.45 0.50 5.43
N VAL A 111 18.20 1.62 6.08
CA VAL A 111 17.89 2.88 5.37
C VAL A 111 19.11 3.34 4.60
N GLU A 112 18.94 3.57 3.29
CA GLU A 112 19.93 4.15 2.39
C GLU A 112 19.58 5.58 1.95
N GLY A 113 18.29 5.94 2.04
CA GLY A 113 17.82 7.27 1.67
C GLY A 113 16.40 7.53 2.12
N LYS A 114 15.99 8.76 2.00
CA LYS A 114 14.60 9.18 2.23
C LYS A 114 14.25 10.42 1.42
N LEU A 115 12.95 10.56 1.14
CA LEU A 115 12.34 11.83 0.79
C LEU A 115 11.38 12.18 1.93
N GLU A 116 11.31 13.45 2.29
CA GLU A 116 10.41 13.91 3.36
C GLU A 116 9.78 15.25 3.00
N ALA A 117 8.65 15.55 3.63
CA ALA A 117 7.96 16.82 3.45
C ALA A 117 8.89 18.02 3.70
N ALA A 118 8.71 19.08 2.94
CA ALA A 118 9.46 20.32 3.15
C ALA A 118 9.18 20.87 4.55
N SER A 119 10.22 21.34 5.21
CA SER A 119 10.11 21.98 6.52
C SER A 119 10.56 23.43 6.45
N SER A 120 10.21 24.23 7.47
CA SER A 120 10.70 25.61 7.58
C SER A 120 12.24 25.69 7.70
N GLN A 121 12.88 24.60 8.11
CA GLN A 121 14.34 24.49 8.20
C GLN A 121 14.99 24.08 6.87
N HIS A 122 14.22 23.39 6.01
CA HIS A 122 14.65 22.91 4.70
C HIS A 122 13.57 23.23 3.65
N PRO A 123 13.36 24.52 3.30
CA PRO A 123 12.38 24.90 2.31
C PRO A 123 12.89 24.50 0.92
N ASP A 124 12.12 23.66 0.23
CA ASP A 124 12.32 23.35 -1.17
C ASP A 124 11.03 23.69 -1.93
N GLN A 125 11.08 24.63 -2.82
CA GLN A 125 9.93 25.10 -3.62
C GLN A 125 9.39 24.02 -4.57
N ASN A 126 10.18 23.01 -4.88
CA ASN A 126 9.78 21.87 -5.71
C ASN A 126 9.30 20.67 -4.88
N ASN A 127 9.40 20.73 -3.56
CA ASN A 127 8.96 19.66 -2.69
C ASN A 127 7.49 19.84 -2.33
N HIS A 128 6.65 18.99 -2.90
CA HIS A 128 5.20 18.98 -2.67
C HIS A 128 4.72 17.72 -1.92
N ILE A 129 5.63 17.01 -1.26
CA ILE A 129 5.29 15.84 -0.45
C ILE A 129 4.54 16.32 0.81
N VAL A 130 3.33 15.79 1.00
CA VAL A 130 2.46 16.02 2.17
C VAL A 130 2.02 14.67 2.74
N ALA A 131 1.32 13.88 1.94
CA ALA A 131 0.81 12.55 2.28
C ALA A 131 1.06 11.61 1.10
N PRO A 132 2.32 11.15 0.90
CA PRO A 132 2.71 10.36 -0.27
C PRO A 132 1.99 9.01 -0.30
N ARG A 133 1.55 8.61 -1.52
CA ARG A 133 0.72 7.42 -1.70
C ARG A 133 1.44 6.33 -2.48
N TYR A 134 1.67 6.52 -3.76
CA TYR A 134 2.25 5.52 -4.66
C TYR A 134 3.44 6.07 -5.42
N ILE A 135 4.35 5.18 -5.81
CA ILE A 135 5.50 5.51 -6.65
C ILE A 135 5.36 4.79 -8.00
N HIS A 136 5.65 5.51 -9.08
CA HIS A 136 5.77 4.93 -10.40
C HIS A 136 7.14 5.24 -10.99
N PHE A 137 7.91 4.19 -11.31
CA PHE A 137 9.25 4.30 -11.85
C PHE A 137 9.21 4.36 -13.38
N LEU A 138 9.65 5.47 -13.94
CA LEU A 138 9.75 5.68 -15.39
C LEU A 138 11.09 5.21 -15.95
N SER A 139 12.14 5.39 -15.17
CA SER A 139 13.51 4.97 -15.47
C SER A 139 14.31 4.82 -14.17
N ASP A 140 15.60 4.51 -14.27
CA ASP A 140 16.49 4.46 -13.10
C ASP A 140 16.72 5.83 -12.46
N THR A 141 16.45 6.91 -13.19
CA THR A 141 16.69 8.29 -12.73
C THR A 141 15.44 9.14 -12.61
N LYS A 142 14.25 8.56 -12.89
CA LYS A 142 13.00 9.31 -12.87
C LYS A 142 11.86 8.46 -12.34
N ALA A 143 11.20 8.96 -11.32
CA ALA A 143 9.98 8.38 -10.78
C ALA A 143 9.00 9.49 -10.37
N TYR A 144 7.71 9.14 -10.34
CA TYR A 144 6.62 9.98 -9.85
C TYR A 144 6.14 9.49 -8.50
N VAL A 145 5.73 10.41 -7.65
CA VAL A 145 5.03 10.14 -6.39
C VAL A 145 3.69 10.82 -6.43
N THR A 146 2.63 10.07 -6.18
CA THR A 146 1.28 10.61 -5.94
C THR A 146 1.13 11.05 -4.49
N ASP A 147 0.17 11.94 -4.25
CA ASP A 147 -0.05 12.50 -2.91
C ASP A 147 -1.54 12.75 -2.67
N LEU A 148 -2.00 12.42 -1.47
CA LEU A 148 -3.40 12.54 -1.10
C LEU A 148 -3.82 13.99 -0.88
N PHE A 149 -2.91 14.83 -0.37
CA PHE A 149 -3.19 16.20 0.07
C PHE A 149 -2.38 17.26 -0.66
N SER A 150 -1.77 16.92 -1.78
CA SER A 150 -1.02 17.85 -2.62
C SER A 150 -1.65 18.00 -4.00
N PRO A 151 -1.73 19.22 -4.57
CA PRO A 151 -2.13 19.43 -5.96
C PRO A 151 -1.02 19.09 -6.96
N TYR A 152 0.02 18.37 -6.54
CA TYR A 152 1.16 18.02 -7.37
C TYR A 152 1.54 16.56 -7.21
N LEU A 153 2.01 15.96 -8.31
CA LEU A 153 2.90 14.80 -8.21
C LEU A 153 4.33 15.30 -8.04
N THR A 154 5.07 14.66 -7.14
CA THR A 154 6.51 14.92 -7.00
C THR A 154 7.29 14.08 -8.00
N VAL A 155 8.26 14.68 -8.69
CA VAL A 155 9.21 13.99 -9.57
C VAL A 155 10.55 13.87 -8.85
N PHE A 156 11.13 12.68 -8.81
CA PHE A 156 12.41 12.46 -8.12
C PHE A 156 13.33 11.47 -8.85
N ASP A 157 14.61 11.51 -8.54
CA ASP A 157 15.61 10.49 -8.95
C ASP A 157 15.68 9.39 -7.88
N PRO A 158 15.24 8.15 -8.17
CA PRO A 158 15.22 7.04 -7.20
C PRO A 158 16.60 6.66 -6.66
N ARG A 159 17.68 6.85 -7.45
CA ARG A 159 19.04 6.48 -7.03
C ARG A 159 19.57 7.40 -5.92
N THR A 160 19.20 8.68 -5.98
CA THR A 160 19.72 9.71 -5.10
C THR A 160 18.71 10.19 -4.06
N CYS A 161 17.44 9.80 -4.18
CA CYS A 161 16.32 10.32 -3.39
C CYS A 161 16.23 11.86 -3.46
N LYS A 162 16.54 12.46 -4.62
CA LYS A 162 16.45 13.91 -4.81
C LYS A 162 15.24 14.27 -5.65
N ILE A 163 14.48 15.24 -5.19
CA ILE A 163 13.38 15.82 -5.95
C ILE A 163 13.96 16.59 -7.13
N THR A 164 13.41 16.35 -8.32
CA THR A 164 13.88 16.94 -9.59
C THR A 164 12.81 17.80 -10.26
N GLY A 165 11.56 17.72 -9.80
CA GLY A 165 10.46 18.50 -10.36
C GLY A 165 9.12 18.18 -9.71
N ALA A 166 8.06 18.78 -10.27
CA ALA A 166 6.69 18.54 -9.87
C ALA A 166 5.72 18.70 -11.03
N ILE A 167 4.59 17.99 -11.00
CA ILE A 167 3.53 18.07 -12.02
C ILE A 167 2.25 18.55 -11.33
N HIS A 168 1.72 19.68 -11.74
CA HIS A 168 0.44 20.16 -11.25
C HIS A 168 -0.70 19.30 -11.78
N THR A 169 -1.56 18.79 -10.89
CA THR A 169 -2.63 17.84 -11.22
C THR A 169 -4.01 18.46 -11.41
N GLY A 170 -4.13 19.77 -11.26
CA GLY A 170 -5.41 20.46 -11.37
C GLY A 170 -6.24 20.45 -10.10
N GLN A 171 -7.52 20.85 -10.22
CA GLN A 171 -8.48 20.92 -9.12
C GLN A 171 -9.48 19.78 -9.21
N ALA A 172 -9.84 19.18 -8.07
CA ALA A 172 -10.94 18.22 -7.99
C ALA A 172 -12.29 18.94 -8.06
N PRO A 173 -13.21 18.50 -8.93
CA PRO A 173 -14.53 19.14 -9.07
C PRO A 173 -15.36 19.09 -7.79
N SER A 174 -15.27 17.98 -7.06
CA SER A 174 -16.07 17.71 -5.86
C SER A 174 -15.59 18.43 -4.61
N THR A 175 -14.26 18.60 -4.46
CA THR A 175 -13.66 19.23 -3.28
C THR A 175 -13.28 20.68 -3.52
N GLY A 176 -13.15 21.10 -4.79
CA GLY A 176 -12.76 22.45 -5.17
C GLY A 176 -11.31 22.82 -4.88
N SER A 177 -10.50 21.90 -4.34
CA SER A 177 -9.12 22.18 -3.92
C SER A 177 -8.06 21.54 -4.82
N TYR A 178 -8.05 20.21 -4.97
CA TYR A 178 -7.07 19.46 -5.77
C TYR A 178 -7.54 18.03 -6.03
N ASN A 179 -6.87 17.34 -6.95
CA ASN A 179 -7.07 15.91 -7.17
C ASN A 179 -6.26 15.10 -6.16
N SER A 180 -6.92 14.27 -5.38
CA SER A 180 -6.27 13.30 -4.47
C SER A 180 -5.75 12.13 -5.29
N THR A 181 -4.48 12.16 -5.65
CA THR A 181 -3.89 11.17 -6.55
C THR A 181 -3.43 9.92 -5.82
N GLU A 182 -3.66 8.76 -6.43
CA GLU A 182 -3.40 7.43 -5.85
C GLU A 182 -2.52 6.59 -6.77
N GLN A 183 -3.03 5.46 -7.26
CA GLN A 183 -2.25 4.53 -8.07
C GLN A 183 -1.95 5.08 -9.47
N MET A 184 -0.89 4.53 -10.07
CA MET A 184 -0.46 4.85 -11.41
C MET A 184 -0.26 3.58 -12.23
N ALA A 185 -0.57 3.67 -13.53
CA ALA A 185 -0.26 2.64 -14.52
C ALA A 185 0.29 3.30 -15.79
N GLN A 186 1.10 2.58 -16.58
CA GLN A 186 1.77 3.18 -17.73
C GLN A 186 1.53 2.37 -19.02
N TYR A 187 1.31 3.10 -20.11
CA TYR A 187 1.31 2.56 -21.48
C TYR A 187 2.12 3.48 -22.39
N GLY A 188 3.26 3.00 -22.88
CA GLY A 188 4.20 3.83 -23.63
C GLY A 188 4.66 5.03 -22.80
N LYS A 189 4.48 6.24 -23.33
CA LYS A 189 4.79 7.49 -22.60
C LYS A 189 3.65 8.00 -21.71
N TRP A 190 2.48 7.37 -21.77
CA TRP A 190 1.31 7.80 -21.04
C TRP A 190 1.29 7.16 -19.65
N VAL A 191 1.29 7.99 -18.61
CA VAL A 191 1.07 7.56 -17.22
C VAL A 191 -0.34 7.97 -16.82
N PHE A 192 -1.12 6.98 -16.43
CA PHE A 192 -2.48 7.15 -15.93
C PHE A 192 -2.44 7.23 -14.41
N VAL A 193 -3.16 8.19 -13.84
CA VAL A 193 -3.20 8.43 -12.40
C VAL A 193 -4.65 8.56 -11.98
N ASN A 194 -5.14 7.67 -11.12
CA ASN A 194 -6.50 7.79 -10.59
C ASN A 194 -6.58 8.87 -9.50
N CYS A 195 -7.72 9.56 -9.45
CA CYS A 195 -8.05 10.55 -8.43
C CYS A 195 -9.13 9.96 -7.53
N TRP A 196 -8.72 9.48 -6.35
CA TRP A 196 -9.61 8.69 -5.51
C TRP A 196 -10.68 9.51 -4.79
N SER A 197 -10.28 10.49 -3.97
CA SER A 197 -11.19 11.16 -3.03
C SER A 197 -12.38 11.86 -3.71
N TYR A 198 -13.50 11.17 -3.77
CA TYR A 198 -14.78 11.65 -4.33
C TYR A 198 -14.71 12.21 -5.76
N SER A 199 -13.65 11.91 -6.44
CA SER A 199 -13.44 12.22 -7.85
C SER A 199 -13.88 11.04 -8.71
N ASN A 200 -14.12 11.32 -10.00
CA ASN A 200 -14.43 10.30 -11.01
C ASN A 200 -13.42 10.37 -12.16
N LYS A 201 -12.20 10.81 -11.89
CA LYS A 201 -11.22 11.11 -12.94
C LYS A 201 -10.00 10.20 -12.91
N ILE A 202 -9.46 9.97 -14.11
CA ILE A 202 -8.10 9.47 -14.32
C ILE A 202 -7.36 10.53 -15.12
N LEU A 203 -6.25 11.01 -14.58
CA LEU A 203 -5.36 11.93 -15.29
C LEU A 203 -4.48 11.14 -16.25
N VAL A 204 -4.23 11.72 -17.44
CA VAL A 204 -3.25 11.20 -18.41
C VAL A 204 -2.07 12.16 -18.43
N ILE A 205 -0.90 11.67 -18.09
CA ILE A 205 0.34 12.42 -18.04
C ILE A 205 1.23 12.00 -19.20
N ASP A 206 1.73 12.99 -19.95
CA ASP A 206 2.85 12.80 -20.87
C ASP A 206 4.15 12.79 -20.06
N SER A 207 4.77 11.62 -19.91
CA SER A 207 5.98 11.45 -19.11
C SER A 207 7.25 12.03 -19.74
N GLU A 208 7.21 12.40 -21.02
CA GLU A 208 8.30 13.10 -21.69
C GLU A 208 8.22 14.61 -21.43
N GLN A 209 7.01 15.15 -21.20
CA GLN A 209 6.79 16.58 -20.95
C GLN A 209 6.53 16.90 -19.47
N ASP A 210 6.28 15.90 -18.63
CA ASP A 210 5.86 16.04 -17.23
C ASP A 210 4.61 16.93 -17.08
N LYS A 211 3.57 16.62 -17.86
CA LYS A 211 2.33 17.38 -17.91
C LYS A 211 1.10 16.51 -17.99
N VAL A 212 0.05 16.92 -17.28
CA VAL A 212 -1.30 16.41 -17.53
C VAL A 212 -1.76 16.92 -18.90
N VAL A 213 -2.11 15.99 -19.80
CA VAL A 213 -2.53 16.28 -21.18
C VAL A 213 -3.99 15.95 -21.44
N HIS A 214 -4.58 15.10 -20.58
CA HIS A 214 -5.99 14.71 -20.70
C HIS A 214 -6.54 14.26 -19.36
N GLU A 215 -7.87 14.30 -19.22
CA GLU A 215 -8.63 13.72 -18.10
C GLU A 215 -9.65 12.76 -18.69
N ILE A 216 -9.64 11.52 -18.21
CA ILE A 216 -10.67 10.53 -18.52
C ILE A 216 -11.72 10.62 -17.42
N GLU A 217 -12.95 10.99 -17.78
CA GLU A 217 -14.07 11.07 -16.83
C GLU A 217 -14.82 9.73 -16.82
N LEU A 218 -15.06 9.20 -15.64
CA LEU A 218 -15.77 7.95 -15.39
C LEU A 218 -17.19 8.25 -14.90
N ARG A 219 -18.12 7.32 -15.12
CA ARG A 219 -19.48 7.42 -14.59
C ARG A 219 -19.52 7.19 -13.07
N SER A 220 -18.69 6.29 -12.58
CA SER A 220 -18.58 5.95 -11.15
C SER A 220 -17.49 6.75 -10.46
N ILE A 221 -17.70 7.12 -9.21
CA ILE A 221 -16.75 7.85 -8.38
C ILE A 221 -15.76 6.92 -7.67
N GLN A 222 -14.70 7.51 -7.16
CA GLN A 222 -13.63 6.89 -6.36
C GLN A 222 -12.89 5.75 -7.11
N PRO A 223 -12.23 6.06 -8.25
CA PRO A 223 -11.29 5.10 -8.83
C PRO A 223 -10.16 4.83 -7.84
N ASN A 224 -10.04 3.57 -7.40
CA ASN A 224 -9.11 3.19 -6.34
C ASN A 224 -7.88 2.42 -6.84
N SER A 225 -7.95 1.78 -8.00
CA SER A 225 -6.82 1.01 -8.52
C SER A 225 -6.78 0.95 -10.05
N LEU A 226 -5.55 0.86 -10.60
CA LEU A 226 -5.27 0.86 -12.03
C LEU A 226 -4.26 -0.22 -12.40
N VAL A 227 -4.49 -0.94 -13.50
CA VAL A 227 -3.48 -1.80 -14.14
C VAL A 227 -3.57 -1.67 -15.67
N VAL A 228 -2.47 -1.93 -16.37
CA VAL A 228 -2.46 -2.05 -17.84
C VAL A 228 -2.21 -3.50 -18.21
N ASP A 229 -3.04 -4.06 -19.09
CA ASP A 229 -2.93 -5.42 -19.56
C ASP A 229 -1.98 -5.57 -20.76
N ARG A 230 -1.64 -6.82 -21.11
CA ARG A 230 -0.77 -7.13 -22.25
C ARG A 230 -1.30 -6.69 -23.61
N ASN A 231 -2.57 -6.37 -23.72
CA ASN A 231 -3.21 -5.91 -24.96
C ASN A 231 -3.26 -4.37 -25.05
N GLY A 232 -2.61 -3.66 -24.10
CA GLY A 232 -2.62 -2.21 -24.04
C GLY A 232 -3.96 -1.62 -23.61
N LYS A 233 -4.71 -2.36 -22.77
CA LYS A 233 -5.92 -1.84 -22.14
C LYS A 233 -5.61 -1.43 -20.71
N LEU A 234 -6.02 -0.21 -20.38
CA LEU A 234 -6.07 0.27 -19.01
C LEU A 234 -7.34 -0.27 -18.35
N TRP A 235 -7.16 -0.89 -17.21
CA TRP A 235 -8.24 -1.31 -16.34
C TRP A 235 -8.29 -0.41 -15.12
N ALA A 236 -9.47 0.10 -14.79
CA ALA A 236 -9.70 0.99 -13.66
C ALA A 236 -10.87 0.48 -12.82
N LEU A 237 -10.64 0.31 -11.53
CA LEU A 237 -11.66 -0.12 -10.59
C LEU A 237 -12.10 1.07 -9.75
N THR A 238 -13.43 1.22 -9.57
CA THR A 238 -14.05 2.24 -8.70
C THR A 238 -14.84 1.55 -7.60
N ASP A 239 -14.85 2.11 -6.39
CA ASP A 239 -15.67 1.60 -5.29
C ASP A 239 -17.07 2.28 -5.21
N GLY A 240 -17.29 3.32 -5.99
CA GLY A 240 -18.59 4.01 -6.07
C GLY A 240 -18.90 4.92 -4.88
N GLY A 241 -18.02 5.02 -3.89
CA GLY A 241 -18.28 5.76 -2.66
C GLY A 241 -19.17 4.99 -1.68
N TYR A 242 -19.79 5.68 -0.73
CA TYR A 242 -20.62 5.03 0.30
C TYR A 242 -21.94 5.76 0.55
N ALA A 243 -22.92 5.02 1.04
CA ALA A 243 -24.23 5.54 1.37
C ALA A 243 -24.16 6.62 2.45
N GLY A 244 -24.83 7.74 2.19
CA GLY A 244 -24.87 8.89 3.10
C GLY A 244 -23.70 9.85 2.99
N SER A 245 -22.76 9.63 2.04
CA SER A 245 -21.74 10.61 1.68
C SER A 245 -22.39 11.89 1.12
N GLU A 246 -21.88 13.05 1.51
CA GLU A 246 -22.30 14.34 0.92
C GLU A 246 -21.95 14.46 -0.58
N TYR A 247 -21.01 13.65 -1.08
CA TYR A 247 -20.60 13.59 -2.48
C TYR A 247 -21.40 12.58 -3.30
N GLY A 248 -22.38 11.90 -2.68
CA GLY A 248 -23.19 10.88 -3.30
C GLY A 248 -22.57 9.50 -3.32
N GLN A 249 -23.27 8.58 -3.95
CA GLN A 249 -22.85 7.20 -4.19
C GLN A 249 -23.29 6.79 -5.58
N THR A 250 -22.38 6.16 -6.33
CA THR A 250 -22.67 5.54 -7.65
C THR A 250 -22.53 4.03 -7.54
N GLU A 251 -22.96 3.28 -8.55
CA GLU A 251 -22.62 1.87 -8.67
C GLU A 251 -21.12 1.74 -8.92
N PRO A 252 -20.42 0.86 -8.18
CA PRO A 252 -19.03 0.52 -8.46
C PRO A 252 -18.86 -0.06 -9.86
N CYS A 253 -17.69 0.09 -10.45
CA CYS A 253 -17.48 -0.35 -11.83
C CYS A 253 -16.01 -0.72 -12.08
N LEU A 254 -15.82 -1.79 -12.86
CA LEU A 254 -14.54 -2.09 -13.48
C LEU A 254 -14.59 -1.63 -14.94
N TYR A 255 -13.73 -0.71 -15.31
CA TYR A 255 -13.65 -0.14 -16.66
C TYR A 255 -12.53 -0.80 -17.45
N ARG A 256 -12.80 -1.10 -18.74
CA ARG A 256 -11.78 -1.36 -19.74
C ARG A 256 -11.65 -0.16 -20.67
N ILE A 257 -10.48 0.42 -20.73
CA ILE A 257 -10.18 1.66 -21.44
C ILE A 257 -9.07 1.38 -22.44
N ASP A 258 -9.18 1.84 -23.66
CA ASP A 258 -8.06 1.77 -24.62
C ASP A 258 -6.98 2.76 -24.21
N ALA A 259 -5.80 2.25 -23.85
CA ALA A 259 -4.72 3.07 -23.30
C ALA A 259 -4.06 3.99 -24.32
N ALA A 260 -4.22 3.73 -25.62
CA ALA A 260 -3.68 4.58 -26.69
C ALA A 260 -4.62 5.73 -27.05
N THR A 261 -5.94 5.54 -26.97
CA THR A 261 -6.95 6.51 -27.39
C THR A 261 -7.75 7.10 -26.23
N TRP A 262 -7.57 6.54 -25.01
CA TRP A 262 -8.21 6.94 -23.75
C TRP A 262 -9.74 6.78 -23.73
N ARG A 263 -10.26 5.95 -24.63
CA ARG A 263 -11.71 5.71 -24.74
C ARG A 263 -12.14 4.54 -23.88
N VAL A 264 -13.18 4.74 -23.07
CA VAL A 264 -13.88 3.65 -22.38
C VAL A 264 -14.50 2.73 -23.43
N GLU A 265 -14.10 1.45 -23.42
CA GLU A 265 -14.62 0.41 -24.33
C GLU A 265 -15.69 -0.46 -23.69
N GLN A 266 -15.58 -0.68 -22.38
CA GLN A 266 -16.49 -1.53 -21.64
C GLN A 266 -16.57 -1.14 -20.17
N GLU A 267 -17.75 -1.31 -19.60
CA GLU A 267 -18.06 -1.12 -18.18
C GLU A 267 -18.61 -2.43 -17.61
N PHE A 268 -18.08 -2.88 -16.49
CA PHE A 268 -18.56 -4.00 -15.71
C PHE A 268 -19.09 -3.43 -14.39
N VAL A 269 -20.40 -3.26 -14.33
CA VAL A 269 -21.08 -2.60 -13.22
C VAL A 269 -21.38 -3.63 -12.13
N PHE A 270 -21.07 -3.28 -10.88
CA PHE A 270 -21.39 -4.05 -9.68
C PHE A 270 -22.62 -3.50 -8.99
N GLU A 271 -23.18 -4.24 -8.03
CA GLU A 271 -24.29 -3.76 -7.22
C GLU A 271 -23.83 -2.58 -6.34
N LYS A 272 -24.75 -1.68 -6.06
CA LYS A 272 -24.44 -0.40 -5.38
C LYS A 272 -23.88 -0.56 -3.97
N GLU A 273 -24.19 -1.66 -3.32
CA GLU A 273 -23.74 -2.01 -1.97
C GLU A 273 -22.37 -2.70 -1.95
N GLU A 274 -21.84 -3.09 -3.10
CA GLU A 274 -20.51 -3.67 -3.22
C GLU A 274 -19.44 -2.57 -3.13
N SER A 275 -18.24 -2.94 -2.70
CA SER A 275 -17.12 -2.00 -2.58
C SER A 275 -15.82 -2.68 -3.04
N PRO A 276 -15.68 -2.92 -4.36
CA PRO A 276 -14.52 -3.61 -4.89
C PRO A 276 -13.25 -2.76 -4.77
N SER A 277 -12.11 -3.43 -4.50
CA SER A 277 -10.82 -2.78 -4.27
C SER A 277 -9.65 -3.67 -4.70
N GLU A 278 -8.43 -3.14 -4.61
CA GLU A 278 -7.15 -3.84 -4.79
C GLU A 278 -7.04 -4.59 -6.12
N LEU A 279 -7.33 -3.90 -7.25
CA LEU A 279 -7.15 -4.48 -8.58
C LEU A 279 -5.68 -4.77 -8.86
N CYS A 280 -5.39 -6.05 -9.10
CA CYS A 280 -4.07 -6.56 -9.47
C CYS A 280 -4.13 -7.28 -10.82
N ILE A 281 -2.96 -7.47 -11.43
CA ILE A 281 -2.81 -8.27 -12.65
C ILE A 281 -1.68 -9.28 -12.47
N ASN A 282 -1.79 -10.47 -13.07
CA ASN A 282 -0.73 -11.45 -13.03
C ASN A 282 0.49 -11.05 -13.88
N GLY A 283 1.62 -11.70 -13.70
CA GLY A 283 2.86 -11.40 -14.42
C GLY A 283 2.76 -11.56 -15.95
N ALA A 284 1.82 -12.37 -16.46
CA ALA A 284 1.54 -12.51 -17.88
C ALA A 284 0.68 -11.37 -18.46
N GLY A 285 0.10 -10.51 -17.61
CA GLY A 285 -0.75 -9.39 -18.01
C GLY A 285 -2.08 -9.80 -18.63
N ASP A 286 -2.63 -10.96 -18.29
CA ASP A 286 -3.83 -11.50 -18.93
C ASP A 286 -4.95 -11.93 -17.97
N VAL A 287 -4.71 -11.88 -16.66
CA VAL A 287 -5.68 -12.22 -15.63
C VAL A 287 -5.68 -11.13 -14.56
N LEU A 288 -6.85 -10.57 -14.32
CA LEU A 288 -7.15 -9.61 -13.27
C LEU A 288 -7.58 -10.33 -11.99
N TYR A 289 -7.19 -9.76 -10.86
CA TYR A 289 -7.67 -10.14 -9.53
C TYR A 289 -8.06 -8.88 -8.77
N PHE A 290 -9.11 -8.95 -7.97
CA PHE A 290 -9.56 -7.84 -7.12
C PHE A 290 -10.36 -8.38 -5.93
N ILE A 291 -10.47 -7.58 -4.88
CA ILE A 291 -11.30 -7.89 -3.72
C ILE A 291 -12.73 -7.47 -4.03
N ASN A 292 -13.70 -8.38 -3.89
CA ASN A 292 -15.14 -8.11 -3.86
C ASN A 292 -15.85 -9.30 -3.20
N ASP A 293 -16.16 -9.19 -1.91
CA ASP A 293 -16.65 -10.28 -1.05
C ASP A 293 -15.83 -11.58 -1.18
N GLY A 294 -14.50 -11.42 -1.17
CA GLY A 294 -13.50 -12.43 -1.47
C GLY A 294 -12.58 -11.99 -2.59
N ILE A 295 -11.76 -12.90 -3.09
CA ILE A 295 -10.85 -12.61 -4.21
C ILE A 295 -11.49 -13.05 -5.51
N CYS A 296 -11.87 -12.10 -6.33
CA CYS A 296 -12.39 -12.32 -7.67
C CYS A 296 -11.26 -12.47 -8.68
N LYS A 297 -11.50 -13.27 -9.72
CA LYS A 297 -10.57 -13.53 -10.83
C LYS A 297 -11.28 -13.35 -12.17
N MET A 298 -10.66 -12.65 -13.11
CA MET A 298 -11.23 -12.37 -14.41
C MET A 298 -10.16 -12.36 -15.51
N SER A 299 -10.42 -13.01 -16.65
CA SER A 299 -9.57 -12.83 -17.83
C SER A 299 -9.75 -11.43 -18.41
N VAL A 300 -8.65 -10.81 -18.90
CA VAL A 300 -8.72 -9.52 -19.62
C VAL A 300 -9.55 -9.57 -20.92
N THR A 301 -9.91 -10.75 -21.39
CA THR A 301 -10.80 -10.95 -22.55
C THR A 301 -12.23 -11.34 -22.18
N ALA A 302 -12.57 -11.38 -20.89
CA ALA A 302 -13.90 -11.75 -20.45
C ALA A 302 -14.95 -10.73 -20.91
N ALA A 303 -16.13 -11.22 -21.27
CA ALA A 303 -17.28 -10.39 -21.66
C ALA A 303 -18.11 -9.92 -20.46
N HIS A 304 -18.00 -10.59 -19.32
CA HIS A 304 -18.79 -10.34 -18.11
C HIS A 304 -17.89 -10.39 -16.86
N ALA A 305 -18.26 -9.62 -15.85
CA ALA A 305 -17.64 -9.71 -14.52
C ALA A 305 -17.86 -11.09 -13.90
N PRO A 306 -16.95 -11.56 -13.02
CA PRO A 306 -17.15 -12.82 -12.31
C PRO A 306 -18.38 -12.75 -11.39
N THR A 307 -19.18 -13.81 -11.39
CA THR A 307 -20.39 -13.93 -10.54
C THR A 307 -20.12 -14.54 -9.17
N ARG A 308 -18.90 -14.99 -8.93
CA ARG A 308 -18.44 -15.55 -7.65
C ARG A 308 -16.94 -15.38 -7.51
N PRO A 309 -16.43 -15.21 -6.29
CA PRO A 309 -15.00 -15.13 -6.06
C PRO A 309 -14.29 -16.47 -6.28
N LEU A 310 -13.02 -16.41 -6.69
CA LEU A 310 -12.09 -17.54 -6.72
C LEU A 310 -11.79 -18.05 -5.32
N ILE A 311 -11.58 -17.10 -4.38
CA ILE A 311 -11.38 -17.36 -2.96
C ILE A 311 -12.54 -16.66 -2.23
N PRO A 312 -13.55 -17.39 -1.77
CA PRO A 312 -14.66 -16.82 -1.02
C PRO A 312 -14.16 -16.20 0.29
N ASN A 313 -14.76 -15.08 0.67
CA ASN A 313 -14.49 -14.47 1.96
C ASN A 313 -14.88 -15.44 3.09
N GLN A 314 -13.99 -15.62 4.04
CA GLN A 314 -14.24 -16.49 5.18
C GLN A 314 -14.92 -15.69 6.30
N LYS A 315 -15.76 -16.37 7.08
CA LYS A 315 -16.38 -15.77 8.26
C LYS A 315 -15.30 -15.25 9.23
N ASN A 316 -15.41 -13.99 9.63
CA ASN A 316 -14.47 -13.28 10.50
C ASN A 316 -13.11 -12.98 9.85
N CYS A 317 -13.01 -13.00 8.51
CA CYS A 317 -11.86 -12.51 7.78
C CYS A 317 -12.19 -11.13 7.23
N LEU A 318 -11.29 -10.19 7.42
CA LEU A 318 -11.36 -8.85 6.85
C LEU A 318 -10.23 -8.70 5.83
N ILE A 319 -10.51 -9.12 4.60
CA ILE A 319 -9.53 -9.02 3.51
C ILE A 319 -9.21 -7.54 3.28
N TYR A 320 -7.93 -7.18 3.37
CA TYR A 320 -7.48 -5.80 3.32
C TYR A 320 -6.40 -5.57 2.26
N GLY A 321 -5.50 -6.52 2.04
CA GLY A 321 -4.44 -6.45 1.05
C GLY A 321 -4.48 -7.61 0.06
N LEU A 322 -4.10 -7.34 -1.19
CA LEU A 322 -4.02 -8.33 -2.25
C LEU A 322 -2.81 -8.06 -3.15
N ALA A 323 -2.04 -9.09 -3.43
CA ALA A 323 -1.02 -9.04 -4.48
C ALA A 323 -0.84 -10.41 -5.14
N ILE A 324 -0.39 -10.36 -6.39
CA ILE A 324 -0.07 -11.56 -7.17
C ILE A 324 1.44 -11.57 -7.43
N ASP A 325 2.11 -12.64 -7.04
CA ASP A 325 3.52 -12.83 -7.38
C ASP A 325 3.69 -12.89 -8.90
N PRO A 326 4.38 -11.93 -9.50
CA PRO A 326 4.49 -11.85 -10.96
C PRO A 326 5.30 -13.00 -11.57
N THR A 327 6.06 -13.75 -10.77
CA THR A 327 6.94 -14.81 -11.24
C THR A 327 6.25 -16.17 -11.28
N ASN A 328 5.42 -16.47 -10.28
CA ASN A 328 4.79 -17.80 -10.11
C ASN A 328 3.25 -17.77 -10.05
N GLY A 329 2.64 -16.57 -9.99
CA GLY A 329 1.18 -16.39 -9.96
C GLY A 329 0.54 -16.71 -8.60
N GLU A 330 1.30 -16.89 -7.54
CA GLU A 330 0.74 -17.11 -6.21
C GLU A 330 0.08 -15.85 -5.67
N ILE A 331 -1.03 -16.04 -4.97
CA ILE A 331 -1.91 -14.98 -4.48
C ILE A 331 -1.60 -14.76 -3.00
N TYR A 332 -1.24 -13.54 -2.63
CA TYR A 332 -1.02 -13.12 -1.25
C TYR A 332 -2.18 -12.25 -0.81
N VAL A 333 -2.83 -12.65 0.29
CA VAL A 333 -4.02 -12.00 0.84
C VAL A 333 -3.73 -11.57 2.27
N GLY A 334 -3.83 -10.29 2.53
CA GLY A 334 -3.73 -9.71 3.87
C GLY A 334 -5.09 -9.69 4.56
N ASP A 335 -5.17 -10.26 5.75
CA ASP A 335 -6.35 -10.23 6.63
C ASP A 335 -6.08 -9.30 7.81
N ALA A 336 -6.84 -8.23 7.89
CA ALA A 336 -6.77 -7.25 8.99
C ALA A 336 -7.51 -7.70 10.25
N ILE A 337 -8.20 -8.84 10.22
CA ILE A 337 -8.97 -9.46 11.30
C ILE A 337 -10.07 -8.52 11.83
N ASP A 338 -9.71 -7.51 12.61
CA ASP A 338 -10.66 -6.60 13.26
C ASP A 338 -10.09 -5.18 13.45
N PHE A 339 -9.01 -4.82 12.76
CA PHE A 339 -8.25 -3.56 12.90
C PHE A 339 -7.64 -3.30 14.29
N LYS A 340 -7.69 -4.28 15.20
CA LYS A 340 -7.21 -4.14 16.58
C LYS A 340 -6.15 -5.17 16.94
N GLN A 341 -6.07 -6.26 16.19
CA GLN A 341 -5.10 -7.32 16.36
C GLN A 341 -4.10 -7.31 15.20
N PRO A 342 -2.88 -7.83 15.41
CA PRO A 342 -1.94 -8.09 14.32
C PRO A 342 -2.57 -8.98 13.25
N GLY A 343 -2.32 -8.66 12.00
CA GLY A 343 -2.93 -9.35 10.86
C GLY A 343 -2.31 -10.71 10.55
N VAL A 344 -2.93 -11.39 9.61
CA VAL A 344 -2.48 -12.68 9.05
C VAL A 344 -2.36 -12.51 7.53
N VAL A 345 -1.35 -13.15 6.94
CA VAL A 345 -1.22 -13.27 5.49
C VAL A 345 -1.47 -14.71 5.09
N TYR A 346 -2.32 -14.88 4.09
CA TYR A 346 -2.59 -16.17 3.44
C TYR A 346 -1.95 -16.17 2.05
N ARG A 347 -1.29 -17.27 1.72
CA ARG A 347 -0.69 -17.53 0.42
C ARG A 347 -1.46 -18.65 -0.27
N TYR A 348 -1.98 -18.37 -1.46
CA TYR A 348 -2.75 -19.34 -2.25
C TYR A 348 -2.08 -19.61 -3.59
N ARG A 349 -2.35 -20.80 -4.14
CA ARG A 349 -2.05 -21.16 -5.52
C ARG A 349 -3.34 -21.23 -6.31
N ASP A 350 -3.38 -20.50 -7.41
CA ASP A 350 -4.48 -20.59 -8.38
C ASP A 350 -4.36 -21.88 -9.19
N THR A 351 -5.35 -22.76 -9.11
CA THR A 351 -5.41 -24.03 -9.88
C THR A 351 -6.31 -23.92 -11.11
N GLY A 352 -6.76 -22.71 -11.45
CA GLY A 352 -7.67 -22.43 -12.56
C GLY A 352 -9.13 -22.33 -12.16
N GLN A 353 -9.68 -23.35 -11.50
CA GLN A 353 -11.08 -23.38 -11.05
C GLN A 353 -11.29 -22.98 -9.57
N CYS A 354 -10.26 -23.18 -8.77
CA CYS A 354 -10.25 -22.79 -7.35
C CYS A 354 -8.83 -22.33 -6.96
N ALA A 355 -8.69 -21.86 -5.74
CA ALA A 355 -7.41 -21.58 -5.14
C ALA A 355 -7.15 -22.53 -3.97
N GLU A 356 -5.92 -23.02 -3.86
CA GLU A 356 -5.48 -23.89 -2.76
C GLU A 356 -4.62 -23.09 -1.80
N LEU A 357 -4.92 -23.17 -0.51
CA LEU A 357 -4.09 -22.58 0.53
C LEU A 357 -2.74 -23.31 0.58
N VAL A 358 -1.66 -22.59 0.30
CA VAL A 358 -0.29 -23.10 0.34
C VAL A 358 0.29 -22.92 1.75
N ASP A 359 0.06 -21.75 2.34
CA ASP A 359 0.62 -21.36 3.63
C ASP A 359 -0.14 -20.18 4.24
N SER A 360 0.07 -19.95 5.56
CA SER A 360 -0.37 -18.75 6.24
C SER A 360 0.61 -18.39 7.35
N PHE A 361 0.79 -17.10 7.60
CA PHE A 361 1.70 -16.63 8.64
C PHE A 361 1.19 -15.34 9.29
N GLY A 362 1.44 -15.22 10.61
CA GLY A 362 1.11 -14.00 11.36
C GLY A 362 2.15 -12.92 11.14
N VAL A 363 1.72 -11.70 10.84
CA VAL A 363 2.54 -10.50 10.92
C VAL A 363 2.30 -9.83 12.27
N LYS A 364 3.32 -9.21 12.86
CA LYS A 364 3.15 -8.47 14.13
C LYS A 364 2.52 -7.09 13.94
N GLY A 365 2.38 -6.65 12.69
CA GLY A 365 1.78 -5.38 12.32
C GLY A 365 0.27 -5.46 12.13
N MET A 366 -0.36 -4.30 12.16
CA MET A 366 -1.79 -4.11 11.91
C MET A 366 -2.02 -3.85 10.42
N LEU A 367 -3.10 -4.39 9.86
CA LEU A 367 -3.52 -4.11 8.48
C LEU A 367 -2.44 -4.47 7.44
N PRO A 368 -2.17 -5.75 7.20
CA PRO A 368 -1.29 -6.14 6.08
C PRO A 368 -1.94 -5.75 4.76
N SER A 369 -1.44 -4.67 4.14
CA SER A 369 -2.08 -3.99 3.02
C SER A 369 -1.36 -4.20 1.69
N ALA A 370 -0.02 -4.29 1.70
CA ALA A 370 0.74 -4.29 0.47
C ALA A 370 1.93 -5.25 0.51
N PHE A 371 2.33 -5.73 -0.68
CA PHE A 371 3.38 -6.72 -0.84
C PHE A 371 4.35 -6.32 -1.94
N ALA A 372 5.63 -6.63 -1.76
CA ALA A 372 6.63 -6.55 -2.82
C ALA A 372 7.43 -7.86 -2.87
N PHE A 373 7.67 -8.32 -4.08
CA PHE A 373 8.32 -9.60 -4.35
C PHE A 373 9.78 -9.39 -4.78
N LYS A 374 10.69 -10.12 -4.13
CA LYS A 374 12.13 -10.08 -4.36
C LYS A 374 12.60 -11.28 -5.16
#